data_10a02dc018bc0dbe69c911ae98344c55
#
_entry.id   10a02dc018bc0dbe69c911ae98344c55
#
_cell.length_a   1.000
_cell.length_b   1.000
_cell.length_c   1.000
_cell.angle_alpha   90.00
_cell.angle_beta   90.00
_cell.angle_gamma   90.00
#
_symmetry.space_group_name_H-M   'P 1'
#
loop_
_entity.id
_entity.type
_entity.pdbx_description
1 polymer ?
#
loop_
_entity_poly.entity_id
_entity_poly.type
_entity_poly.pdbx_seq_one_letter_code
_entity_poly.pdbx_strand_id
1 'polypeptide(L)'
;VKKTGMYEFRPGYGGSMQNVMEVDGKEVHRKEVGKEIVRTGIKLEGGKKIPFKITYLTNDANGLGWIVRLDVPGTLSALVNYEGKYPYLKNDKSQWVARDDVYYKGVVTATGSRWLGVGSGKIGPELGFGHMVGNYDEDPVLILKTSQGNRSLGWDFLPPGRKQYEYGGKIYAGYKQSPESWAKGTEPKPIGWYAGKQYDDCFSAAHEVLNNFDEQFPHWKGRGYEIEGFAWWQGDKDRYNAGHASRYEENLVHLIKILREEFKAPQAKFVIATLGQTAKNSAEGNEKLILDAQLAVDGDAGKYPEFKGNVSTVYTHPLSQGGASNSHYEGNAQTYMDIGRAMGESMVKLLEGK
;
A
#
# COMPACT_ATOMS: atom_id res chain seq x y z
N VAL A 1 -12.64 -22.17 12.23
CA VAL A 1 -11.80 -21.10 11.61
C VAL A 1 -11.01 -21.69 10.44
N LYS A 2 -10.66 -20.87 9.45
CA LYS A 2 -9.90 -21.33 8.26
C LYS A 2 -8.39 -21.36 8.47
N LYS A 3 -7.85 -20.44 9.25
CA LYS A 3 -6.41 -20.29 9.51
C LYS A 3 -6.11 -20.47 11.00
N THR A 4 -4.96 -21.05 11.32
CA THR A 4 -4.45 -21.09 12.70
C THR A 4 -3.93 -19.71 13.09
N GLY A 5 -4.24 -19.24 14.31
CA GLY A 5 -3.76 -17.95 14.81
C GLY A 5 -4.58 -17.42 15.98
N MET A 6 -4.27 -16.18 16.36
CA MET A 6 -5.00 -15.45 17.39
C MET A 6 -6.27 -14.81 16.80
N TYR A 7 -7.37 -14.93 17.53
CA TYR A 7 -8.67 -14.37 17.17
C TYR A 7 -9.24 -13.55 18.31
N GLU A 8 -9.83 -12.39 18.00
CA GLU A 8 -10.68 -11.64 18.90
C GLU A 8 -12.11 -11.64 18.37
N PHE A 9 -13.06 -11.90 19.21
CA PHE A 9 -14.49 -11.94 18.86
C PHE A 9 -15.16 -10.62 19.27
N ARG A 10 -15.81 -9.98 18.30
CA ARG A 10 -16.53 -8.72 18.50
C ARG A 10 -17.99 -8.91 18.11
N PRO A 11 -18.86 -9.30 19.02
CA PRO A 11 -20.30 -9.36 18.73
C PRO A 11 -20.80 -7.99 18.27
N GLY A 12 -21.47 -7.95 17.09
CA GLY A 12 -22.10 -6.74 16.60
C GLY A 12 -23.50 -6.60 17.20
N TYR A 13 -23.77 -5.47 17.86
CA TYR A 13 -25.09 -5.17 18.42
C TYR A 13 -25.27 -3.66 18.61
N GLY A 14 -26.52 -3.21 18.61
CA GLY A 14 -26.88 -1.83 18.95
C GLY A 14 -27.07 -1.64 20.47
N GLY A 15 -26.58 -0.50 20.98
CA GLY A 15 -27.00 0.04 22.27
C GLY A 15 -26.65 -0.74 23.54
N SER A 16 -27.65 -1.00 24.38
CA SER A 16 -27.55 -1.39 25.80
C SER A 16 -27.44 -2.88 26.08
N MET A 17 -27.34 -3.74 25.07
CA MET A 17 -27.29 -5.19 25.28
C MET A 17 -26.06 -5.63 26.07
N GLN A 18 -26.31 -6.42 27.13
CA GLN A 18 -25.30 -7.08 27.92
C GLN A 18 -25.12 -8.52 27.44
N ASN A 19 -23.90 -8.96 27.28
CA ASN A 19 -23.63 -10.32 26.82
C ASN A 19 -22.24 -10.83 27.24
N VAL A 20 -22.12 -12.16 27.27
CA VAL A 20 -20.87 -12.89 27.45
C VAL A 20 -20.72 -13.86 26.27
N MET A 21 -19.53 -13.94 25.71
CA MET A 21 -19.21 -14.91 24.66
C MET A 21 -18.08 -15.83 25.14
N GLU A 22 -18.32 -17.11 25.03
CA GLU A 22 -17.34 -18.17 25.27
C GLU A 22 -16.99 -18.85 23.95
N VAL A 23 -15.69 -19.11 23.74
CA VAL A 23 -15.18 -19.85 22.56
C VAL A 23 -14.25 -20.93 23.13
N ASP A 24 -14.51 -22.18 22.74
CA ASP A 24 -13.78 -23.35 23.26
C ASP A 24 -13.75 -23.39 24.78
N GLY A 25 -14.88 -23.06 25.42
CA GLY A 25 -15.06 -23.01 26.88
C GLY A 25 -14.35 -21.87 27.60
N LYS A 26 -13.73 -20.92 26.86
CA LYS A 26 -13.07 -19.73 27.44
C LYS A 26 -13.88 -18.49 27.15
N GLU A 27 -14.08 -17.65 28.17
CA GLU A 27 -14.67 -16.34 28.00
C GLU A 27 -13.74 -15.44 27.19
N VAL A 28 -14.22 -14.95 26.04
CA VAL A 28 -13.45 -14.10 25.11
C VAL A 28 -14.07 -12.71 24.94
N HIS A 29 -15.29 -12.52 25.43
CA HIS A 29 -15.93 -11.22 25.41
C HIS A 29 -16.95 -11.11 26.52
N ARG A 30 -16.98 -9.95 27.19
CA ARG A 30 -17.99 -9.58 28.19
C ARG A 30 -18.36 -8.11 28.04
N LYS A 31 -19.65 -7.84 28.01
CA LYS A 31 -20.21 -6.48 28.10
C LYS A 31 -21.30 -6.44 29.16
N GLU A 32 -21.12 -5.57 30.15
CA GLU A 32 -22.09 -5.27 31.20
C GLU A 32 -22.37 -3.76 31.25
N VAL A 33 -23.56 -3.35 31.76
CA VAL A 33 -23.90 -1.93 31.90
C VAL A 33 -22.92 -1.27 32.87
N GLY A 34 -22.39 -0.10 32.48
CA GLY A 34 -21.52 0.71 33.33
C GLY A 34 -20.09 0.14 33.50
N LYS A 35 -19.75 -0.96 32.83
CA LYS A 35 -18.39 -1.54 32.88
C LYS A 35 -17.69 -1.44 31.52
N GLU A 36 -16.37 -1.45 31.54
CA GLU A 36 -15.58 -1.58 30.32
C GLU A 36 -15.86 -2.92 29.63
N ILE A 37 -15.79 -2.90 28.28
CA ILE A 37 -15.95 -4.12 27.50
C ILE A 37 -14.66 -4.93 27.60
N VAL A 38 -14.73 -6.11 28.17
CA VAL A 38 -13.61 -7.05 28.21
C VAL A 38 -13.56 -7.83 26.90
N ARG A 39 -12.38 -7.89 26.27
CA ARG A 39 -12.09 -8.70 25.09
C ARG A 39 -10.78 -9.42 25.29
N THR A 40 -10.78 -10.73 25.07
CA THR A 40 -9.62 -11.59 25.22
C THR A 40 -9.35 -12.32 23.93
N GLY A 41 -8.13 -12.23 23.42
CA GLY A 41 -7.71 -13.02 22.28
C GLY A 41 -7.59 -14.50 22.63
N ILE A 42 -7.95 -15.38 21.70
CA ILE A 42 -7.83 -16.82 21.83
C ILE A 42 -7.13 -17.41 20.60
N LYS A 43 -6.14 -18.28 20.84
CA LYS A 43 -5.46 -19.00 19.78
C LYS A 43 -6.34 -20.17 19.30
N LEU A 44 -6.67 -20.20 18.02
CA LEU A 44 -7.50 -21.23 17.40
C LEU A 44 -6.73 -21.91 16.27
N GLU A 45 -7.01 -23.20 16.03
CA GLU A 45 -6.40 -23.98 14.96
C GLU A 45 -7.28 -23.97 13.71
N GLY A 46 -6.69 -23.70 12.55
CA GLY A 46 -7.36 -23.74 11.26
C GLY A 46 -7.90 -25.14 10.94
N GLY A 47 -9.03 -25.18 10.25
CA GLY A 47 -9.70 -26.44 9.87
C GLY A 47 -10.54 -27.07 10.97
N LYS A 48 -10.38 -26.70 12.24
CA LYS A 48 -11.18 -27.24 13.34
C LYS A 48 -12.52 -26.53 13.48
N LYS A 49 -13.57 -27.30 13.79
CA LYS A 49 -14.85 -26.78 14.29
C LYS A 49 -14.67 -26.44 15.76
N ILE A 50 -14.91 -25.19 16.13
CA ILE A 50 -14.72 -24.69 17.48
C ILE A 50 -16.10 -24.37 18.07
N PRO A 51 -16.48 -24.94 19.23
CA PRO A 51 -17.74 -24.60 19.87
C PRO A 51 -17.70 -23.16 20.40
N PHE A 52 -18.81 -22.46 20.26
CA PHE A 52 -18.98 -21.16 20.90
C PHE A 52 -20.35 -21.06 21.55
N LYS A 53 -20.45 -20.25 22.58
CA LYS A 53 -21.69 -19.97 23.32
C LYS A 53 -21.79 -18.46 23.55
N ILE A 54 -22.97 -17.92 23.35
CA ILE A 54 -23.26 -16.54 23.69
C ILE A 54 -24.42 -16.52 24.66
N THR A 55 -24.18 -15.87 25.78
CA THR A 55 -25.17 -15.71 26.86
C THR A 55 -25.57 -14.24 26.93
N TYR A 56 -26.87 -13.98 26.84
CA TYR A 56 -27.46 -12.66 27.06
C TYR A 56 -27.81 -12.49 28.54
N LEU A 57 -27.53 -11.30 29.02
CA LEU A 57 -27.76 -10.91 30.41
C LEU A 57 -28.95 -9.94 30.54
N THR A 58 -29.73 -9.70 29.46
CA THR A 58 -30.87 -8.79 29.46
C THR A 58 -32.14 -9.46 28.88
N ASN A 59 -33.32 -9.00 29.36
CA ASN A 59 -34.62 -9.50 28.92
C ASN A 59 -35.14 -8.79 27.65
N ASP A 60 -34.41 -7.89 27.04
CA ASP A 60 -34.85 -7.12 25.87
C ASP A 60 -34.48 -7.87 24.58
N ALA A 61 -35.43 -8.69 24.13
CA ALA A 61 -35.25 -9.60 22.98
C ALA A 61 -35.64 -9.01 21.62
N ASN A 62 -35.84 -7.72 21.49
CA ASN A 62 -36.26 -7.10 20.24
C ASN A 62 -35.05 -6.82 19.32
N GLY A 63 -34.90 -7.64 18.26
CA GLY A 63 -34.00 -7.39 17.16
C GLY A 63 -32.61 -8.01 17.29
N LEU A 64 -32.50 -9.32 17.30
CA LEU A 64 -31.25 -10.07 17.27
C LEU A 64 -30.64 -10.12 15.86
N GLY A 65 -29.79 -9.15 15.54
CA GLY A 65 -28.89 -9.22 14.38
C GLY A 65 -27.46 -9.45 14.85
N TRP A 66 -26.81 -10.50 14.33
CA TRP A 66 -25.43 -10.83 14.69
C TRP A 66 -24.46 -10.44 13.60
N ILE A 67 -23.45 -9.65 13.95
CA ILE A 67 -22.20 -9.57 13.20
C ILE A 67 -21.09 -9.91 14.20
N VAL A 68 -20.54 -11.12 14.09
CA VAL A 68 -19.30 -11.45 14.77
C VAL A 68 -18.17 -10.97 13.88
N ARG A 69 -17.48 -9.90 14.26
CA ARG A 69 -16.23 -9.51 13.63
C ARG A 69 -15.12 -10.32 14.28
N LEU A 70 -14.42 -11.08 13.46
CA LEU A 70 -13.23 -11.80 13.88
C LEU A 70 -12.01 -10.92 13.58
N ASP A 71 -11.14 -10.71 14.56
CA ASP A 71 -9.77 -10.30 14.28
C ASP A 71 -9.04 -11.51 13.72
N VAL A 72 -9.09 -11.62 12.40
CA VAL A 72 -8.47 -12.73 11.67
C VAL A 72 -6.96 -12.57 11.76
N PRO A 73 -6.19 -13.68 11.91
CA PRO A 73 -4.73 -13.66 11.80
C PRO A 73 -4.26 -12.90 10.56
N GLY A 74 -3.26 -12.05 10.72
CA GLY A 74 -2.76 -11.18 9.67
C GLY A 74 -3.44 -9.81 9.58
N THR A 75 -4.47 -9.53 10.39
CA THR A 75 -4.96 -8.16 10.56
C THR A 75 -4.00 -7.35 11.43
N LEU A 76 -3.92 -6.04 11.21
CA LEU A 76 -3.06 -5.17 12.02
C LEU A 76 -3.41 -5.25 13.51
N SER A 77 -4.68 -5.33 13.84
CA SER A 77 -5.15 -5.46 15.22
C SER A 77 -4.64 -6.74 15.87
N ALA A 78 -4.67 -7.88 15.17
CA ALA A 78 -4.14 -9.14 15.69
C ALA A 78 -2.61 -9.07 15.87
N LEU A 79 -1.89 -8.53 14.90
CA LEU A 79 -0.44 -8.38 14.95
C LEU A 79 0.01 -7.52 16.13
N VAL A 80 -0.65 -6.40 16.38
CA VAL A 80 -0.28 -5.47 17.46
C VAL A 80 -0.73 -5.97 18.83
N ASN A 81 -1.99 -6.44 18.95
CA ASN A 81 -2.57 -6.77 20.24
C ASN A 81 -2.12 -8.12 20.80
N TYR A 82 -1.83 -9.09 19.93
CA TYR A 82 -1.59 -10.48 20.34
C TYR A 82 -0.23 -11.03 19.93
N GLU A 83 0.39 -10.45 18.89
CA GLU A 83 1.70 -10.88 18.42
C GLU A 83 2.82 -9.91 18.85
N GLY A 84 2.47 -8.76 19.46
CA GLY A 84 3.43 -7.77 19.93
C GLY A 84 4.20 -7.05 18.81
N LYS A 85 3.72 -7.13 17.56
CA LYS A 85 4.33 -6.44 16.42
C LYS A 85 3.92 -4.97 16.37
N TYR A 86 4.80 -4.12 15.89
CA TYR A 86 4.57 -2.67 15.71
C TYR A 86 4.05 -1.97 16.98
N PRO A 87 4.71 -2.12 18.14
CA PRO A 87 4.23 -1.59 19.43
C PRO A 87 4.07 -0.06 19.39
N TYR A 88 4.83 0.63 18.58
CA TYR A 88 4.77 2.09 18.40
C TYR A 88 3.44 2.62 17.81
N LEU A 89 2.57 1.75 17.33
CA LEU A 89 1.24 2.14 16.86
C LEU A 89 0.23 2.35 17.99
N LYS A 90 0.63 2.09 19.24
CA LYS A 90 -0.19 2.29 20.43
C LYS A 90 0.57 3.03 21.52
N ASN A 91 -0.18 3.79 22.34
CA ASN A 91 0.35 4.38 23.56
C ASN A 91 0.26 3.40 24.75
N ASP A 92 0.76 3.83 25.90
CA ASP A 92 0.76 3.05 27.14
C ASP A 92 -0.65 2.68 27.65
N LYS A 93 -1.68 3.41 27.16
CA LYS A 93 -3.09 3.10 27.43
C LYS A 93 -3.70 2.15 26.40
N SER A 94 -2.88 1.51 25.57
CA SER A 94 -3.29 0.61 24.47
C SER A 94 -4.22 1.24 23.42
N GLN A 95 -4.18 2.56 23.28
CA GLN A 95 -4.94 3.29 22.26
C GLN A 95 -4.09 3.47 21.00
N TRP A 96 -4.71 3.35 19.84
CA TRP A 96 -4.06 3.68 18.57
C TRP A 96 -3.67 5.15 18.55
N VAL A 97 -2.43 5.41 18.13
CA VAL A 97 -1.89 6.77 18.03
C VAL A 97 -1.60 7.14 16.59
N ALA A 98 -1.70 8.40 16.29
CA ALA A 98 -1.18 9.00 15.07
C ALA A 98 0.11 9.75 15.40
N ARG A 99 0.98 9.88 14.41
CA ARG A 99 2.13 10.78 14.50
C ARG A 99 1.65 12.23 14.42
N ASP A 100 2.39 13.14 14.99
CA ASP A 100 2.15 14.60 14.93
C ASP A 100 3.18 15.32 14.04
N ASP A 101 4.12 14.59 13.47
CA ASP A 101 5.20 15.03 12.61
C ASP A 101 5.10 14.49 11.16
N VAL A 102 4.27 13.47 10.90
CA VAL A 102 4.04 12.92 9.56
C VAL A 102 2.57 13.05 9.17
N TYR A 103 2.33 13.76 8.07
CA TYR A 103 0.98 13.97 7.54
C TYR A 103 0.76 13.18 6.26
N TYR A 104 -0.37 12.52 6.14
CA TYR A 104 -0.80 11.77 4.96
C TYR A 104 -1.87 12.53 4.20
N LYS A 105 -1.67 12.69 2.89
CA LYS A 105 -2.66 13.22 1.95
C LYS A 105 -2.81 12.26 0.78
N GLY A 106 -4.02 11.71 0.59
CA GLY A 106 -4.36 10.89 -0.58
C GLY A 106 -5.10 11.70 -1.64
N VAL A 107 -4.79 11.45 -2.92
CA VAL A 107 -5.46 12.06 -4.08
C VAL A 107 -5.75 11.01 -5.16
N VAL A 108 -6.56 11.34 -6.15
CA VAL A 108 -7.12 10.46 -7.19
C VAL A 108 -8.05 9.43 -6.53
N THR A 109 -7.67 8.17 -6.44
CA THR A 109 -8.44 7.15 -5.71
C THR A 109 -7.91 6.86 -4.31
N ALA A 110 -6.69 7.32 -3.99
CA ALA A 110 -6.24 7.40 -2.62
C ALA A 110 -7.04 8.48 -1.88
N THR A 111 -7.47 8.20 -0.66
CA THR A 111 -8.32 9.13 0.10
C THR A 111 -7.73 9.39 1.48
N GLY A 112 -8.13 10.51 2.06
CA GLY A 112 -7.73 10.92 3.40
C GLY A 112 -6.76 12.08 3.43
N SER A 113 -6.87 12.87 4.50
CA SER A 113 -6.01 14.00 4.80
C SER A 113 -5.93 14.07 6.33
N ARG A 114 -4.81 13.59 6.92
CA ARG A 114 -4.70 13.39 8.36
C ARG A 114 -3.26 13.16 8.81
N TRP A 115 -2.99 13.37 10.07
CA TRP A 115 -1.78 12.86 10.70
C TRP A 115 -1.67 11.34 10.54
N LEU A 116 -0.46 10.86 10.26
CA LEU A 116 -0.24 9.45 9.92
C LEU A 116 -0.55 8.54 11.11
N GLY A 117 -1.51 7.67 10.93
CA GLY A 117 -1.92 6.70 11.94
C GLY A 117 -2.84 5.65 11.36
N VAL A 118 -3.27 4.73 12.21
CA VAL A 118 -4.20 3.67 11.82
C VAL A 118 -5.56 4.28 11.53
N GLY A 119 -5.95 4.28 10.24
CA GLY A 119 -7.28 4.72 9.81
C GLY A 119 -8.37 3.67 10.06
N SER A 120 -9.61 4.02 9.79
CA SER A 120 -10.73 3.08 9.88
C SER A 120 -10.70 2.06 8.73
N GLY A 121 -10.31 0.82 9.03
CA GLY A 121 -10.59 -0.35 8.20
C GLY A 121 -9.52 -0.79 7.21
N LYS A 122 -8.63 0.07 6.72
CA LYS A 122 -7.57 -0.31 5.76
C LYS A 122 -6.26 0.42 6.07
N ILE A 123 -5.14 -0.26 5.80
CA ILE A 123 -3.80 0.33 5.78
C ILE A 123 -3.15 0.05 4.42
N GLY A 124 -2.15 0.86 4.09
CA GLY A 124 -1.23 0.64 2.97
C GLY A 124 0.23 0.71 3.45
N PRO A 125 1.18 0.57 2.54
CA PRO A 125 2.61 0.64 2.86
C PRO A 125 3.03 2.00 3.42
N GLU A 126 2.27 3.07 3.13
CA GLU A 126 2.54 4.41 3.65
C GLU A 126 2.59 4.49 5.18
N LEU A 127 1.89 3.59 5.90
CA LEU A 127 1.95 3.57 7.36
C LEU A 127 3.33 3.14 7.85
N GLY A 128 3.86 2.03 7.35
CA GLY A 128 5.21 1.58 7.68
C GLY A 128 6.30 2.53 7.17
N PHE A 129 6.16 2.99 5.93
CA PHE A 129 7.07 3.95 5.30
C PHE A 129 7.19 5.25 6.11
N GLY A 130 6.06 5.86 6.44
CA GLY A 130 6.04 7.14 7.13
C GLY A 130 6.59 7.08 8.55
N HIS A 131 6.48 5.92 9.24
CA HIS A 131 7.17 5.76 10.51
C HIS A 131 8.69 5.77 10.37
N MET A 132 9.23 5.24 9.27
CA MET A 132 10.69 5.22 9.07
C MET A 132 11.22 6.60 8.70
N VAL A 133 10.62 7.26 7.71
CA VAL A 133 11.07 8.59 7.27
C VAL A 133 10.84 9.65 8.35
N GLY A 134 9.71 9.62 9.06
CA GLY A 134 9.44 10.55 10.13
C GLY A 134 10.29 10.33 11.40
N ASN A 135 10.91 9.14 11.57
CA ASN A 135 11.90 8.94 12.62
C ASN A 135 13.29 9.48 12.25
N TYR A 136 13.53 9.65 10.97
CA TYR A 136 14.79 10.17 10.44
C TYR A 136 14.79 11.68 10.36
N ASP A 137 13.71 12.26 9.86
CA ASP A 137 13.60 13.68 9.57
C ASP A 137 13.29 14.49 10.83
N GLU A 138 14.00 15.61 11.03
CA GLU A 138 13.70 16.55 12.11
C GLU A 138 12.56 17.51 11.72
N ASP A 139 12.34 17.72 10.42
CA ASP A 139 11.24 18.50 9.88
C ASP A 139 9.99 17.63 9.65
N PRO A 140 8.79 18.24 9.70
CA PRO A 140 7.56 17.50 9.42
C PRO A 140 7.51 16.94 7.99
N VAL A 141 7.07 15.70 7.86
CA VAL A 141 7.00 14.98 6.59
C VAL A 141 5.58 14.96 6.04
N LEU A 142 5.42 15.29 4.76
CA LEU A 142 4.20 15.08 3.99
C LEU A 142 4.32 13.85 3.09
N ILE A 143 3.46 12.85 3.30
CA ILE A 143 3.27 11.74 2.35
C ILE A 143 2.09 12.08 1.44
N LEU A 144 2.38 12.52 0.23
CA LEU A 144 1.38 12.76 -0.81
C LEU A 144 1.23 11.49 -1.66
N LYS A 145 0.15 10.76 -1.44
CA LYS A 145 -0.12 9.52 -2.14
C LYS A 145 -1.05 9.72 -3.32
N THR A 146 -0.56 9.46 -4.52
CA THR A 146 -1.37 9.39 -5.75
C THR A 146 -1.48 7.92 -6.16
N SER A 147 -2.68 7.39 -6.33
CA SER A 147 -2.82 6.00 -6.78
C SER A 147 -4.18 5.74 -7.39
N GLN A 148 -4.20 4.77 -8.31
CA GLN A 148 -5.39 4.15 -8.83
C GLN A 148 -5.11 2.65 -9.02
N GLY A 149 -5.97 1.79 -8.48
CA GLY A 149 -5.75 0.34 -8.50
C GLY A 149 -5.87 -0.28 -9.89
N ASN A 150 -5.20 -1.42 -10.08
CA ASN A 150 -5.23 -2.24 -11.28
C ASN A 150 -4.82 -1.49 -12.57
N ARG A 151 -3.69 -0.78 -12.50
CA ARG A 151 -3.14 0.04 -13.60
C ARG A 151 -1.72 -0.39 -13.95
N SER A 152 -1.41 -0.30 -15.25
CA SER A 152 -0.11 -0.67 -15.83
C SER A 152 0.79 0.54 -16.03
N LEU A 153 2.10 0.33 -15.93
CA LEU A 153 3.10 1.30 -16.34
C LEU A 153 3.18 1.39 -17.88
N GLY A 154 2.91 0.26 -18.57
CA GLY A 154 2.97 0.18 -20.02
C GLY A 154 1.84 0.87 -20.76
N TRP A 155 0.73 1.20 -20.07
CA TRP A 155 -0.43 1.86 -20.66
C TRP A 155 -0.98 2.99 -19.79
N ASP A 156 -1.53 2.64 -18.62
CA ASP A 156 -2.29 3.60 -17.79
C ASP A 156 -1.40 4.72 -17.24
N PHE A 157 -0.21 4.38 -16.79
CA PHE A 157 0.78 5.30 -16.19
C PHE A 157 1.97 5.56 -17.11
N LEU A 158 1.78 5.38 -18.42
CA LEU A 158 2.85 5.58 -19.41
C LEU A 158 3.35 7.03 -19.37
N PRO A 159 4.64 7.28 -19.08
CA PRO A 159 5.14 8.63 -18.96
C PRO A 159 5.12 9.40 -20.30
N PRO A 160 5.03 10.74 -20.30
CA PRO A 160 5.19 11.58 -21.49
C PRO A 160 6.47 11.27 -22.27
N GLY A 161 6.42 11.44 -23.59
CA GLY A 161 7.56 11.18 -24.49
C GLY A 161 7.73 9.73 -24.93
N ARG A 162 7.00 8.78 -24.34
CA ARG A 162 7.03 7.38 -24.79
C ARG A 162 6.29 7.22 -26.12
N LYS A 163 6.94 6.60 -27.08
CA LYS A 163 6.41 6.37 -28.44
C LYS A 163 5.72 5.01 -28.52
N GLN A 164 4.81 4.88 -29.49
CA GLN A 164 4.25 3.57 -29.86
C GLN A 164 5.34 2.59 -30.28
N TYR A 165 5.11 1.31 -30.09
CA TYR A 165 6.04 0.24 -30.47
C TYR A 165 5.29 -1.00 -30.93
N GLU A 166 6.00 -1.86 -31.66
CA GLU A 166 5.49 -3.13 -32.14
C GLU A 166 5.91 -4.28 -31.23
N TYR A 167 4.96 -5.14 -30.87
CA TYR A 167 5.24 -6.39 -30.16
C TYR A 167 4.17 -7.44 -30.50
N GLY A 168 4.60 -8.68 -30.87
CA GLY A 168 3.71 -9.80 -31.12
C GLY A 168 2.64 -9.54 -32.20
N GLY A 169 2.96 -8.80 -33.27
CA GLY A 169 2.05 -8.48 -34.35
C GLY A 169 1.02 -7.38 -34.02
N LYS A 170 1.18 -6.72 -32.87
CA LYS A 170 0.37 -5.57 -32.46
C LYS A 170 1.22 -4.31 -32.36
N ILE A 171 0.57 -3.18 -32.57
CA ILE A 171 1.10 -1.86 -32.22
C ILE A 171 0.56 -1.52 -30.84
N TYR A 172 1.45 -1.19 -29.90
CA TYR A 172 1.12 -0.68 -28.57
C TYR A 172 1.19 0.84 -28.58
N ALA A 173 0.24 1.45 -27.92
CA ALA A 173 0.09 2.90 -27.92
C ALA A 173 1.29 3.61 -27.27
N GLY A 174 1.67 4.72 -27.85
CA GLY A 174 2.51 5.72 -27.20
C GLY A 174 1.69 6.70 -26.37
N TYR A 175 2.36 7.55 -25.61
CA TYR A 175 1.70 8.53 -24.73
C TYR A 175 0.62 9.35 -25.47
N LYS A 176 -0.54 9.46 -24.84
CA LYS A 176 -1.79 10.07 -25.36
C LYS A 176 -2.47 9.36 -26.54
N GLN A 177 -1.96 8.24 -27.00
CA GLN A 177 -2.67 7.45 -28.00
C GLN A 177 -3.70 6.50 -27.38
N SER A 178 -4.65 6.01 -28.19
CA SER A 178 -5.74 5.10 -27.83
C SER A 178 -6.11 4.25 -29.05
N PRO A 179 -6.53 2.98 -28.88
CA PRO A 179 -6.63 2.20 -27.63
C PRO A 179 -5.26 1.69 -27.14
N GLU A 180 -5.23 0.85 -26.10
CA GLU A 180 -4.00 0.25 -25.51
C GLU A 180 -3.11 -0.42 -26.56
N SER A 181 -3.72 -1.17 -27.49
CA SER A 181 -3.04 -1.80 -28.62
C SER A 181 -4.01 -2.13 -29.75
N TRP A 182 -3.48 -2.28 -30.99
CA TRP A 182 -4.24 -2.71 -32.14
C TRP A 182 -3.41 -3.61 -33.05
N ALA A 183 -4.04 -4.38 -33.94
CA ALA A 183 -3.33 -5.25 -34.87
C ALA A 183 -2.50 -4.41 -35.84
N LYS A 184 -1.27 -4.82 -36.12
CA LYS A 184 -0.41 -4.17 -37.12
C LYS A 184 -1.13 -4.14 -38.50
N GLY A 185 -1.12 -2.98 -39.13
CA GLY A 185 -1.78 -2.77 -40.44
C GLY A 185 -3.26 -2.45 -40.35
N THR A 186 -3.82 -2.29 -39.15
CA THR A 186 -5.20 -1.82 -38.94
C THR A 186 -5.23 -0.41 -38.36
N GLU A 187 -6.33 0.31 -38.55
CA GLU A 187 -6.53 1.61 -37.92
C GLU A 187 -6.95 1.44 -36.47
N PRO A 188 -6.37 2.21 -35.52
CA PRO A 188 -6.78 2.19 -34.14
C PRO A 188 -8.20 2.72 -33.97
N LYS A 189 -8.95 2.09 -33.05
CA LYS A 189 -10.29 2.56 -32.65
C LYS A 189 -10.19 3.13 -31.22
N PRO A 190 -10.09 4.46 -31.08
CA PRO A 190 -9.96 5.08 -29.77
C PRO A 190 -11.11 4.74 -28.81
N ILE A 191 -10.78 4.66 -27.53
CA ILE A 191 -11.73 4.46 -26.44
C ILE A 191 -11.68 5.66 -25.48
N GLY A 192 -12.54 5.71 -24.46
CA GLY A 192 -12.57 6.80 -23.48
C GLY A 192 -11.36 6.88 -22.54
N TRP A 193 -10.31 6.10 -22.79
CA TRP A 193 -9.04 6.07 -22.05
C TRP A 193 -7.86 6.17 -23.03
N TYR A 194 -6.73 6.74 -22.60
CA TYR A 194 -5.51 6.87 -23.40
C TYR A 194 -4.26 6.51 -22.60
N ALA A 195 -3.17 6.22 -23.32
CA ALA A 195 -1.87 5.92 -22.72
C ALA A 195 -1.35 7.10 -21.92
N GLY A 196 -1.10 6.88 -20.63
CA GLY A 196 -0.65 7.91 -19.69
C GLY A 196 -1.76 8.68 -18.99
N LYS A 197 -3.03 8.31 -19.17
CA LYS A 197 -4.12 9.05 -18.51
C LYS A 197 -3.99 9.07 -16.99
N GLN A 198 -3.63 7.96 -16.37
CA GLN A 198 -3.40 7.94 -14.93
C GLN A 198 -2.19 8.77 -14.52
N TYR A 199 -1.13 8.78 -15.34
CA TYR A 199 0.00 9.69 -15.14
C TYR A 199 -0.52 11.13 -15.06
N ASP A 200 -1.25 11.60 -16.09
CA ASP A 200 -1.80 12.96 -16.14
C ASP A 200 -2.71 13.26 -14.92
N ASP A 201 -3.63 12.35 -14.59
CA ASP A 201 -4.56 12.52 -13.47
C ASP A 201 -3.81 12.63 -12.12
N CYS A 202 -2.80 11.77 -11.90
CA CYS A 202 -2.00 11.77 -10.67
C CYS A 202 -1.15 13.03 -10.52
N PHE A 203 -0.54 13.48 -11.61
CA PHE A 203 0.30 14.68 -11.59
C PHE A 203 -0.51 15.96 -11.46
N SER A 204 -1.60 16.07 -12.19
CA SER A 204 -2.51 17.21 -12.04
C SER A 204 -3.01 17.33 -10.59
N ALA A 205 -3.41 16.21 -9.99
CA ALA A 205 -3.87 16.22 -8.60
C ALA A 205 -2.75 16.53 -7.59
N ALA A 206 -1.52 16.04 -7.83
CA ALA A 206 -0.38 16.35 -6.98
C ALA A 206 0.00 17.82 -7.07
N HIS A 207 0.06 18.38 -8.28
CA HIS A 207 0.33 19.81 -8.48
C HIS A 207 -0.76 20.71 -7.87
N GLU A 208 -2.03 20.29 -7.97
CA GLU A 208 -3.12 21.03 -7.32
C GLU A 208 -2.90 21.12 -5.80
N VAL A 209 -2.52 20.03 -5.14
CA VAL A 209 -2.21 20.02 -3.71
C VAL A 209 -1.01 20.91 -3.39
N LEU A 210 0.08 20.77 -4.16
CA LEU A 210 1.34 21.45 -3.88
C LEU A 210 1.27 22.96 -4.23
N ASN A 211 0.56 23.34 -5.29
CA ASN A 211 0.36 24.75 -5.64
C ASN A 211 -0.53 25.49 -4.64
N ASN A 212 -1.40 24.77 -3.92
CA ASN A 212 -2.26 25.31 -2.88
C ASN A 212 -1.80 24.86 -1.48
N PHE A 213 -0.48 24.69 -1.29
CA PHE A 213 0.11 24.10 -0.08
C PHE A 213 -0.34 24.77 1.21
N ASP A 214 -0.29 26.07 1.29
CA ASP A 214 -0.66 26.85 2.47
C ASP A 214 -2.15 26.73 2.84
N GLU A 215 -3.01 26.53 1.84
CA GLU A 215 -4.45 26.31 2.05
C GLU A 215 -4.74 24.86 2.45
N GLN A 216 -4.06 23.90 1.82
CA GLN A 216 -4.20 22.49 2.10
C GLN A 216 -3.64 22.10 3.47
N PHE A 217 -2.58 22.79 3.91
CA PHE A 217 -1.85 22.51 5.16
C PHE A 217 -1.66 23.78 6.00
N PRO A 218 -2.75 24.35 6.58
CA PRO A 218 -2.68 25.62 7.32
C PRO A 218 -1.70 25.62 8.50
N HIS A 219 -1.45 24.43 9.09
CA HIS A 219 -0.48 24.24 10.17
C HIS A 219 0.99 24.39 9.73
N TRP A 220 1.26 24.37 8.42
CA TRP A 220 2.58 24.61 7.82
C TRP A 220 2.65 25.88 6.96
N LYS A 221 1.63 26.72 7.03
CA LYS A 221 1.53 27.92 6.21
C LYS A 221 2.80 28.77 6.29
N GLY A 222 3.31 29.15 5.12
CA GLY A 222 4.49 29.99 4.95
C GLY A 222 5.84 29.27 5.11
N ARG A 223 5.85 27.95 5.39
CA ARG A 223 7.10 27.16 5.49
C ARG A 223 7.64 26.72 4.11
N GLY A 224 6.76 26.58 3.13
CA GLY A 224 7.11 25.91 1.87
C GLY A 224 7.30 24.41 2.04
N TYR A 225 7.88 23.77 1.04
CA TYR A 225 8.19 22.34 1.05
C TYR A 225 9.38 22.03 0.14
N GLU A 226 10.03 20.91 0.39
CA GLU A 226 11.02 20.28 -0.48
C GLU A 226 10.56 18.86 -0.84
N ILE A 227 10.88 18.39 -2.06
CA ILE A 227 10.57 17.02 -2.49
C ILE A 227 11.83 16.18 -2.37
N GLU A 228 11.89 15.38 -1.34
CA GLU A 228 13.04 14.53 -1.03
C GLU A 228 13.06 13.22 -1.79
N GLY A 229 11.89 12.69 -2.13
CA GLY A 229 11.86 11.42 -2.84
C GLY A 229 10.50 10.93 -3.30
N PHE A 230 10.55 9.83 -4.04
CA PHE A 230 9.41 9.11 -4.58
C PHE A 230 9.45 7.65 -4.15
N ALA A 231 8.29 7.07 -3.89
CA ALA A 231 8.12 5.66 -3.58
C ALA A 231 7.20 4.99 -4.60
N TRP A 232 7.63 3.86 -5.18
CA TRP A 232 6.94 3.15 -6.24
C TRP A 232 6.74 1.67 -5.90
N TRP A 233 5.50 1.23 -5.82
CA TRP A 233 5.15 -0.18 -5.67
C TRP A 233 4.07 -0.55 -6.67
N GLN A 234 4.47 -1.06 -7.83
CA GLN A 234 3.59 -1.35 -8.96
C GLN A 234 4.22 -2.46 -9.83
N GLY A 235 3.45 -3.07 -10.73
CA GLY A 235 3.88 -4.08 -11.69
C GLY A 235 2.84 -5.16 -11.93
N ASP A 236 1.85 -5.30 -11.04
CA ASP A 236 0.87 -6.39 -11.11
C ASP A 236 0.09 -6.39 -12.44
N LYS A 237 -0.36 -5.24 -12.91
CA LYS A 237 -1.13 -5.17 -14.15
C LYS A 237 -0.26 -5.47 -15.39
N ASP A 238 1.01 -5.05 -15.39
CA ASP A 238 1.92 -5.26 -16.52
C ASP A 238 2.26 -6.73 -16.75
N ARG A 239 2.30 -7.55 -15.69
CA ARG A 239 2.62 -8.99 -15.80
C ARG A 239 1.60 -9.79 -16.64
N TYR A 240 0.39 -9.26 -16.83
CA TYR A 240 -0.64 -9.90 -17.67
C TYR A 240 -0.51 -9.53 -19.16
N ASN A 241 0.43 -8.67 -19.53
CA ASN A 241 0.62 -8.22 -20.90
C ASN A 241 2.10 -8.26 -21.29
N ALA A 242 2.45 -9.20 -22.18
CA ALA A 242 3.83 -9.40 -22.60
C ALA A 242 4.45 -8.17 -23.30
N GLY A 243 3.64 -7.40 -24.03
CA GLY A 243 4.08 -6.13 -24.63
C GLY A 243 4.49 -5.13 -23.54
N HIS A 244 3.68 -4.97 -22.50
CA HIS A 244 3.98 -4.07 -21.38
C HIS A 244 5.20 -4.56 -20.60
N ALA A 245 5.24 -5.85 -20.24
CA ALA A 245 6.36 -6.43 -19.52
C ALA A 245 7.68 -6.25 -20.26
N SER A 246 7.68 -6.38 -21.61
CA SER A 246 8.89 -6.22 -22.45
C SER A 246 9.46 -4.79 -22.43
N ARG A 247 8.67 -3.79 -22.05
CA ARG A 247 9.06 -2.37 -22.00
C ARG A 247 9.07 -1.80 -20.58
N TYR A 248 8.85 -2.64 -19.58
CA TYR A 248 8.70 -2.19 -18.19
C TYR A 248 9.96 -1.47 -17.69
N GLU A 249 11.15 -2.01 -17.96
CA GLU A 249 12.41 -1.39 -17.55
C GLU A 249 12.60 0.00 -18.17
N GLU A 250 12.46 0.11 -19.50
CA GLU A 250 12.58 1.40 -20.18
C GLU A 250 11.58 2.44 -19.68
N ASN A 251 10.34 2.01 -19.40
CA ASN A 251 9.30 2.89 -18.90
C ASN A 251 9.59 3.32 -17.46
N LEU A 252 10.12 2.42 -16.62
CA LEU A 252 10.47 2.73 -15.23
C LEU A 252 11.65 3.69 -15.15
N VAL A 253 12.72 3.46 -15.94
CA VAL A 253 13.85 4.40 -16.05
C VAL A 253 13.39 5.77 -16.48
N HIS A 254 12.51 5.83 -17.49
CA HIS A 254 11.97 7.10 -17.97
C HIS A 254 11.08 7.77 -16.93
N LEU A 255 10.24 7.01 -16.22
CA LEU A 255 9.40 7.51 -15.13
C LEU A 255 10.25 8.17 -14.04
N ILE A 256 11.33 7.53 -13.59
CA ILE A 256 12.24 8.09 -12.58
C ILE A 256 12.77 9.46 -13.03
N LYS A 257 13.20 9.56 -14.26
CA LYS A 257 13.77 10.80 -14.83
C LYS A 257 12.72 11.90 -14.96
N ILE A 258 11.56 11.57 -15.55
CA ILE A 258 10.51 12.56 -15.78
C ILE A 258 9.88 13.08 -14.48
N LEU A 259 9.80 12.24 -13.42
CA LEU A 259 9.33 12.67 -12.11
C LEU A 259 10.23 13.74 -11.49
N ARG A 260 11.54 13.54 -11.58
CA ARG A 260 12.51 14.53 -11.09
C ARG A 260 12.46 15.85 -11.87
N GLU A 261 12.21 15.75 -13.18
CA GLU A 261 12.06 16.92 -14.04
C GLU A 261 10.76 17.67 -13.75
N GLU A 262 9.64 16.97 -13.73
CA GLU A 262 8.28 17.49 -13.52
C GLU A 262 8.16 18.25 -12.19
N PHE A 263 8.71 17.66 -11.13
CA PHE A 263 8.70 18.27 -9.80
C PHE A 263 9.90 19.18 -9.51
N LYS A 264 10.77 19.40 -10.48
CA LYS A 264 12.02 20.20 -10.33
C LYS A 264 12.87 19.74 -9.13
N ALA A 265 12.90 18.44 -8.90
CA ALA A 265 13.58 17.78 -7.78
C ALA A 265 14.67 16.82 -8.30
N PRO A 266 15.76 17.33 -8.94
CA PRO A 266 16.75 16.48 -9.61
C PRO A 266 17.52 15.57 -8.65
N GLN A 267 17.55 15.91 -7.36
CA GLN A 267 18.23 15.12 -6.32
C GLN A 267 17.29 14.18 -5.57
N ALA A 268 15.98 14.24 -5.85
CA ALA A 268 14.98 13.41 -5.16
C ALA A 268 15.32 11.92 -5.28
N LYS A 269 15.30 11.24 -4.15
CA LYS A 269 15.55 9.80 -4.06
C LYS A 269 14.38 9.01 -4.63
N PHE A 270 14.63 7.79 -5.07
CA PHE A 270 13.58 6.94 -5.62
C PHE A 270 13.67 5.54 -5.04
N VAL A 271 12.63 5.09 -4.37
CA VAL A 271 12.57 3.75 -3.78
C VAL A 271 11.49 2.92 -4.47
N ILE A 272 11.88 1.73 -4.92
CA ILE A 272 11.01 0.78 -5.61
C ILE A 272 10.82 -0.45 -4.73
N ALA A 273 9.60 -0.98 -4.69
CA ALA A 273 9.31 -2.30 -4.14
C ALA A 273 8.97 -3.27 -5.28
N THR A 274 9.54 -4.48 -5.24
CA THR A 274 9.18 -5.54 -6.18
C THR A 274 7.80 -6.11 -5.85
N LEU A 275 7.22 -6.93 -6.74
CA LEU A 275 6.00 -7.67 -6.39
C LEU A 275 6.32 -8.77 -5.37
N GLY A 276 5.53 -8.84 -4.29
CA GLY A 276 5.82 -9.73 -3.17
C GLY A 276 5.69 -11.22 -3.49
N GLN A 277 4.84 -11.60 -4.42
CA GLN A 277 4.70 -13.01 -4.84
C GLN A 277 5.86 -13.48 -5.71
N THR A 278 6.64 -12.59 -6.30
CA THR A 278 7.62 -12.95 -7.34
C THR A 278 8.98 -13.29 -6.71
N ALA A 279 9.31 -14.58 -6.67
CA ALA A 279 10.57 -15.08 -6.13
C ALA A 279 11.69 -15.10 -7.20
N LYS A 280 12.90 -14.63 -6.85
CA LYS A 280 14.07 -14.59 -7.76
C LYS A 280 14.37 -15.95 -8.39
N ASN A 281 14.20 -17.03 -7.65
CA ASN A 281 14.61 -18.37 -8.06
C ASN A 281 13.57 -19.12 -8.89
N SER A 282 12.33 -18.62 -8.96
CA SER A 282 11.21 -19.30 -9.63
C SER A 282 10.39 -18.38 -10.52
N ALA A 283 10.75 -17.11 -10.64
CA ALA A 283 10.08 -16.19 -11.54
C ALA A 283 10.30 -16.57 -13.00
N GLU A 284 9.23 -16.59 -13.79
CA GLU A 284 9.25 -16.92 -15.22
C GLU A 284 8.40 -15.92 -16.02
N GLY A 285 8.58 -15.92 -17.34
CA GLY A 285 7.76 -15.13 -18.26
C GLY A 285 7.73 -13.63 -17.92
N ASN A 286 6.56 -13.04 -17.97
CA ASN A 286 6.36 -11.61 -17.74
C ASN A 286 6.69 -11.18 -16.30
N GLU A 287 6.43 -12.04 -15.30
CA GLU A 287 6.78 -11.74 -13.90
C GLU A 287 8.29 -11.60 -13.72
N LYS A 288 9.06 -12.47 -14.39
CA LYS A 288 10.51 -12.37 -14.38
C LYS A 288 11.00 -11.08 -15.05
N LEU A 289 10.44 -10.72 -16.20
CA LEU A 289 10.80 -9.47 -16.89
C LEU A 289 10.60 -8.23 -16.00
N ILE A 290 9.48 -8.19 -15.26
CA ILE A 290 9.19 -7.08 -14.35
C ILE A 290 10.13 -7.09 -13.15
N LEU A 291 10.38 -8.26 -12.54
CA LEU A 291 11.30 -8.38 -11.41
C LEU A 291 12.72 -7.96 -11.83
N ASP A 292 13.21 -8.48 -12.96
CA ASP A 292 14.53 -8.16 -13.49
C ASP A 292 14.65 -6.65 -13.77
N ALA A 293 13.62 -6.04 -14.34
CA ALA A 293 13.56 -4.61 -14.60
C ALA A 293 13.63 -3.77 -13.32
N GLN A 294 12.85 -4.16 -12.30
CA GLN A 294 12.86 -3.48 -11.01
C GLN A 294 14.21 -3.61 -10.29
N LEU A 295 14.87 -4.75 -10.39
CA LEU A 295 16.20 -4.96 -9.82
C LEU A 295 17.30 -4.26 -10.64
N ALA A 296 17.14 -4.16 -11.96
CA ALA A 296 18.14 -3.54 -12.84
C ALA A 296 18.26 -2.03 -12.65
N VAL A 297 17.19 -1.35 -12.20
CA VAL A 297 17.21 0.10 -11.96
C VAL A 297 17.74 0.47 -10.57
N ASP A 298 18.00 -0.51 -9.71
CA ASP A 298 18.70 -0.28 -8.45
C ASP A 298 20.08 0.35 -8.70
N GLY A 299 20.40 1.40 -7.96
CA GLY A 299 21.68 2.11 -8.15
C GLY A 299 22.91 1.26 -7.90
N ASP A 300 22.80 0.26 -7.02
CA ASP A 300 23.88 -0.67 -6.71
C ASP A 300 24.00 -1.81 -7.74
N ALA A 301 22.98 -2.03 -8.57
CA ALA A 301 23.05 -2.98 -9.68
C ALA A 301 24.05 -2.53 -10.79
N GLY A 302 24.34 -1.24 -10.85
CA GLY A 302 25.35 -0.66 -11.74
C GLY A 302 24.95 -0.57 -13.21
N LYS A 303 23.74 -0.98 -13.60
CA LYS A 303 23.26 -0.89 -14.98
C LYS A 303 23.03 0.56 -15.42
N TYR A 304 22.62 1.40 -14.49
CA TYR A 304 22.34 2.83 -14.68
C TYR A 304 23.22 3.65 -13.73
N PRO A 305 24.42 4.06 -14.16
CA PRO A 305 25.36 4.78 -13.29
C PRO A 305 24.78 6.05 -12.66
N GLU A 306 23.86 6.72 -13.36
CA GLU A 306 23.17 7.91 -12.87
C GLU A 306 22.22 7.63 -11.70
N PHE A 307 21.88 6.37 -11.42
CA PHE A 307 21.01 5.98 -10.31
C PHE A 307 21.78 5.62 -9.03
N LYS A 308 23.11 5.56 -9.11
CA LYS A 308 23.94 5.23 -7.95
C LYS A 308 23.72 6.24 -6.79
N GLY A 309 23.38 5.71 -5.60
CA GLY A 309 23.14 6.50 -4.40
C GLY A 309 21.85 7.35 -4.40
N ASN A 310 20.98 7.14 -5.41
CA ASN A 310 19.72 7.90 -5.48
C ASN A 310 18.51 7.10 -5.96
N VAL A 311 18.69 5.82 -6.34
CA VAL A 311 17.60 4.86 -6.61
C VAL A 311 17.91 3.56 -5.89
N SER A 312 16.93 3.01 -5.18
CA SER A 312 17.07 1.71 -4.52
C SER A 312 15.84 0.84 -4.72
N THR A 313 16.06 -0.46 -4.85
CA THR A 313 14.99 -1.46 -5.03
C THR A 313 14.93 -2.44 -3.88
N VAL A 314 13.82 -2.42 -3.16
CA VAL A 314 13.52 -3.39 -2.10
C VAL A 314 12.97 -4.68 -2.70
N TYR A 315 13.69 -5.78 -2.53
CA TYR A 315 13.19 -7.11 -2.88
C TYR A 315 12.22 -7.61 -1.81
N THR A 316 10.93 -7.60 -2.12
CA THR A 316 9.86 -7.75 -1.13
C THR A 316 9.35 -9.18 -0.93
N HIS A 317 9.75 -10.13 -1.76
CA HIS A 317 9.29 -11.52 -1.65
C HIS A 317 9.45 -12.13 -0.24
N PRO A 318 10.59 -11.97 0.45
CA PRO A 318 10.77 -12.51 1.80
C PRO A 318 9.87 -11.84 2.86
N LEU A 319 9.37 -10.64 2.59
CA LEU A 319 8.51 -9.87 3.49
C LEU A 319 7.03 -10.14 3.25
N SER A 320 6.68 -10.80 2.13
CA SER A 320 5.31 -10.96 1.69
C SER A 320 4.66 -12.21 2.25
N GLN A 321 3.43 -12.07 2.71
CA GLN A 321 2.58 -13.13 3.24
C GLN A 321 1.16 -12.95 2.68
N GLY A 322 0.36 -14.01 2.69
CA GLY A 322 -1.06 -13.92 2.34
C GLY A 322 -1.37 -14.04 0.85
N GLY A 323 -0.42 -14.43 -0.02
CA GLY A 323 -0.68 -14.68 -1.43
C GLY A 323 -0.15 -13.58 -2.36
N ALA A 324 -0.81 -13.37 -3.50
CA ALA A 324 -0.31 -12.49 -4.56
C ALA A 324 -0.94 -11.08 -4.51
N SER A 325 -0.31 -10.14 -5.22
CA SER A 325 -0.72 -8.73 -5.33
C SER A 325 -2.15 -8.57 -5.88
N ASN A 326 -2.58 -9.40 -6.82
CA ASN A 326 -3.94 -9.35 -7.39
C ASN A 326 -5.04 -9.69 -6.37
N SER A 327 -4.72 -10.42 -5.31
CA SER A 327 -5.61 -10.64 -4.16
C SER A 327 -5.34 -9.68 -2.99
N HIS A 328 -4.56 -8.62 -3.22
CA HIS A 328 -4.10 -7.71 -2.17
C HIS A 328 -3.46 -8.44 -0.99
N TYR A 329 -2.63 -9.48 -1.27
CA TYR A 329 -1.99 -10.33 -0.26
C TYR A 329 -2.99 -10.85 0.78
N GLU A 330 -4.24 -11.14 0.34
CA GLU A 330 -5.38 -11.55 1.18
C GLU A 330 -5.64 -10.61 2.37
N GLY A 331 -5.31 -9.32 2.23
CA GLY A 331 -5.45 -8.32 3.28
C GLY A 331 -4.48 -8.49 4.44
N ASN A 332 -3.35 -9.19 4.23
CA ASN A 332 -2.34 -9.40 5.26
C ASN A 332 -1.63 -8.08 5.62
N ALA A 333 -1.90 -7.57 6.80
CA ALA A 333 -1.38 -6.29 7.26
C ALA A 333 0.15 -6.30 7.47
N GLN A 334 0.73 -7.46 7.82
CA GLN A 334 2.17 -7.58 8.00
C GLN A 334 2.91 -7.31 6.68
N THR A 335 2.42 -7.84 5.56
CA THR A 335 2.99 -7.57 4.24
C THR A 335 3.07 -6.07 3.96
N TYR A 336 1.98 -5.34 4.19
CA TYR A 336 1.97 -3.88 3.97
C TYR A 336 2.89 -3.12 4.92
N MET A 337 2.90 -3.50 6.19
CA MET A 337 3.75 -2.87 7.20
C MET A 337 5.24 -3.12 6.94
N ASP A 338 5.63 -4.38 6.71
CA ASP A 338 7.03 -4.76 6.55
C ASP A 338 7.61 -4.24 5.23
N ILE A 339 6.83 -4.27 4.14
CA ILE A 339 7.25 -3.66 2.86
C ILE A 339 7.35 -2.15 3.00
N GLY A 340 6.36 -1.50 3.61
CA GLY A 340 6.41 -0.06 3.85
C GLY A 340 7.61 0.35 4.69
N ARG A 341 7.92 -0.37 5.76
CA ARG A 341 9.11 -0.15 6.58
C ARG A 341 10.40 -0.32 5.78
N ALA A 342 10.54 -1.41 5.03
CA ALA A 342 11.72 -1.67 4.22
C ALA A 342 11.95 -0.59 3.14
N MET A 343 10.86 -0.10 2.52
CA MET A 343 10.94 1.04 1.60
C MET A 343 11.36 2.32 2.33
N GLY A 344 10.83 2.59 3.52
CA GLY A 344 11.21 3.74 4.34
C GLY A 344 12.65 3.68 4.80
N GLU A 345 13.11 2.54 5.28
CA GLU A 345 14.51 2.28 5.65
C GLU A 345 15.46 2.49 4.45
N SER A 346 15.05 2.04 3.26
CA SER A 346 15.80 2.25 2.02
C SER A 346 15.85 3.73 1.63
N MET A 347 14.74 4.46 1.78
CA MET A 347 14.68 5.90 1.55
C MET A 347 15.65 6.63 2.49
N VAL A 348 15.63 6.33 3.78
CA VAL A 348 16.54 6.92 4.78
C VAL A 348 18.00 6.68 4.42
N LYS A 349 18.38 5.44 4.02
CA LYS A 349 19.76 5.15 3.59
C LYS A 349 20.19 6.01 2.41
N LEU A 350 19.32 6.19 1.42
CA LEU A 350 19.62 7.07 0.28
C LEU A 350 19.76 8.54 0.69
N LEU A 351 18.92 9.01 1.63
CA LEU A 351 19.00 10.38 2.16
C LEU A 351 20.29 10.61 2.96
N GLU A 352 20.73 9.62 3.72
CA GLU A 352 22.01 9.65 4.46
C GLU A 352 23.25 9.53 3.54
N GLY A 353 23.06 9.24 2.24
CA GLY A 353 24.17 9.02 1.29
C GLY A 353 24.91 7.68 1.48
N LYS A 354 24.21 6.71 2.03
CA LYS A 354 24.74 5.35 2.30
C LYS A 354 24.29 4.33 1.27
#